data_a2c17ba168c8452ba714d57c6a56adc6
#
_entry.id   a2c17ba168c8452ba714d57c6a56adc6
#
_cell.length_a   1.000
_cell.length_b   1.000
_cell.length_c   1.000
_cell.angle_alpha   90.00
_cell.angle_beta   90.00
_cell.angle_gamma   90.00
#
_symmetry.space_group_name_H-M   'P 1'
#
loop_
_entity.id
_entity.type
_entity.pdbx_description
1 polymer ?
#
loop_
_entity_poly.entity_id
_entity_poly.type
_entity_poly.pdbx_seq_one_letter_code
_entity_poly.pdbx_strand_id
1 'polypeptide(L)'
;MPKKVMFLMDKSDDEKNTLDALRSTLGLSVANHYSYAVVMNHTLAKFDDYNAENVEWIRDMEGEVYTTEQANADTNGLTPLTLEEVGQKLRETDVIVPYGN
;
A
#
# COMPACT_ATOMS: atom_id res chain seq x y z
N MET A 1 10.10 -12.04 -15.88
CA MET A 1 10.80 -11.07 -15.02
C MET A 1 9.83 -10.48 -14.01
N PRO A 2 10.21 -10.42 -12.73
CA PRO A 2 9.38 -9.73 -11.75
C PRO A 2 9.23 -8.25 -12.10
N LYS A 3 8.06 -7.71 -11.84
CA LYS A 3 7.78 -6.31 -12.08
C LYS A 3 7.51 -5.60 -10.77
N LYS A 4 7.78 -4.29 -10.74
CA LYS A 4 7.39 -3.44 -9.62
C LYS A 4 5.98 -2.94 -9.87
N VAL A 5 5.08 -3.24 -8.95
CA VAL A 5 3.66 -2.87 -9.06
C VAL A 5 3.29 -1.99 -7.87
N MET A 6 2.65 -0.87 -8.14
CA MET A 6 2.21 0.05 -7.09
C MET A 6 0.69 0.17 -7.10
N PHE A 7 0.07 -0.16 -5.97
CA PHE A 7 -1.36 0.05 -5.75
C PHE A 7 -1.57 1.43 -5.11
N LEU A 8 -2.30 2.28 -5.81
CA LEU A 8 -2.62 3.62 -5.31
C LEU A 8 -4.01 3.62 -4.71
N MET A 9 -4.09 3.89 -3.41
CA MET A 9 -5.35 3.96 -2.70
C MET A 9 -5.59 5.41 -2.32
N ASP A 10 -6.16 6.15 -3.25
CA ASP A 10 -6.41 7.57 -3.06
C ASP A 10 -7.84 7.80 -2.62
N LYS A 11 -8.00 8.59 -1.56
CA LYS A 11 -9.27 9.16 -1.14
C LYS A 11 -10.46 8.20 -1.28
N SER A 12 -10.38 7.05 -0.69
CA SER A 12 -11.49 6.11 -0.68
C SER A 12 -12.47 6.48 0.43
N ASP A 13 -13.74 6.51 0.11
CA ASP A 13 -14.79 6.64 1.12
C ASP A 13 -15.01 5.31 1.84
N ASP A 14 -14.42 4.25 1.34
CA ASP A 14 -14.67 2.91 1.82
C ASP A 14 -13.35 2.26 2.25
N GLU A 15 -13.17 2.14 3.56
CA GLU A 15 -12.02 1.47 4.14
C GLU A 15 -11.88 0.04 3.61
N LYS A 16 -12.98 -0.62 3.28
CA LYS A 16 -12.96 -1.95 2.72
C LYS A 16 -12.19 -2.01 1.41
N ASN A 17 -12.30 -1.01 0.55
CA ASN A 17 -11.55 -0.97 -0.71
C ASN A 17 -10.04 -0.93 -0.45
N THR A 18 -9.61 -0.18 0.56
CA THR A 18 -8.21 -0.12 0.93
C THR A 18 -7.73 -1.48 1.46
N LEU A 19 -8.53 -2.14 2.29
CA LEU A 19 -8.16 -3.45 2.82
C LEU A 19 -8.11 -4.50 1.71
N ASP A 20 -9.03 -4.44 0.74
CA ASP A 20 -9.01 -5.34 -0.41
C ASP A 20 -7.76 -5.09 -1.28
N ALA A 21 -7.36 -3.83 -1.42
CA ALA A 21 -6.15 -3.49 -2.16
C ALA A 21 -4.90 -4.05 -1.47
N LEU A 22 -4.85 -4.03 -0.13
CA LEU A 22 -3.75 -4.63 0.61
C LEU A 22 -3.66 -6.13 0.36
N ARG A 23 -4.79 -6.82 0.30
CA ARG A 23 -4.80 -8.24 -0.03
C ARG A 23 -4.31 -8.50 -1.45
N SER A 24 -4.70 -7.65 -2.39
CA SER A 24 -4.23 -7.75 -3.78
C SER A 24 -2.72 -7.52 -3.88
N THR A 25 -2.20 -6.57 -3.09
CA THR A 25 -0.77 -6.31 -3.01
C THR A 25 -0.03 -7.54 -2.52
N LEU A 26 -0.53 -8.17 -1.46
CA LEU A 26 0.06 -9.40 -0.95
C LEU A 26 -0.01 -10.52 -1.98
N GLY A 27 -1.14 -10.67 -2.67
CA GLY A 27 -1.30 -11.69 -3.70
C GLY A 27 -0.27 -11.58 -4.80
N LEU A 28 0.04 -10.37 -5.25
CA LEU A 28 1.07 -10.17 -6.25
C LEU A 28 2.47 -10.44 -5.71
N SER A 29 2.72 -10.14 -4.44
CA SER A 29 3.99 -10.47 -3.81
C SER A 29 4.22 -11.98 -3.80
N VAL A 30 3.17 -12.74 -3.46
CA VAL A 30 3.22 -14.21 -3.49
C VAL A 30 3.44 -14.71 -4.91
N ALA A 31 2.93 -14.01 -5.92
CA ALA A 31 3.12 -14.36 -7.33
C ALA A 31 4.48 -13.92 -7.89
N ASN A 32 5.43 -13.61 -7.02
CA ASN A 32 6.81 -13.30 -7.40
C ASN A 32 7.00 -11.94 -8.08
N HIS A 33 6.18 -10.96 -7.71
CA HIS A 33 6.36 -9.57 -8.12
C HIS A 33 6.74 -8.73 -6.90
N TYR A 34 7.37 -7.58 -7.15
CA TYR A 34 7.63 -6.60 -6.09
C TYR A 34 6.40 -5.70 -5.99
N SER A 35 5.62 -5.85 -4.93
CA SER A 35 4.36 -5.15 -4.78
C SER A 35 4.45 -4.11 -3.67
N TYR A 36 3.95 -2.93 -3.98
CA TYR A 36 3.93 -1.79 -3.06
C TYR A 36 2.53 -1.20 -3.05
N ALA A 37 2.18 -0.57 -1.95
CA ALA A 37 0.91 0.12 -1.84
C ALA A 37 1.14 1.47 -1.19
N VAL A 38 0.33 2.46 -1.55
CA VAL A 38 0.35 3.76 -0.88
C VAL A 38 -1.08 4.20 -0.58
N VAL A 39 -1.32 4.56 0.68
CA VAL A 39 -2.60 5.08 1.15
C VAL A 39 -2.48 6.59 1.18
N MET A 40 -3.22 7.28 0.32
CA MET A 40 -3.14 8.72 0.16
C MET A 40 -4.44 9.40 0.54
N ASN A 41 -4.31 10.55 1.18
CA ASN A 41 -5.42 11.49 1.39
C ASN A 41 -6.58 10.96 2.23
N HIS A 42 -6.39 9.88 2.97
CA HIS A 42 -7.38 9.41 3.93
C HIS A 42 -6.72 8.63 5.05
N THR A 43 -7.39 8.58 6.20
CA THR A 43 -6.90 7.85 7.37
C THR A 43 -7.70 6.57 7.56
N LEU A 44 -7.04 5.57 8.11
CA LEU A 44 -7.64 4.26 8.37
C LEU A 44 -7.77 4.03 9.87
N ALA A 45 -8.77 3.26 10.25
CA ALA A 45 -8.86 2.76 11.62
C ALA A 45 -7.71 1.79 11.88
N LYS A 46 -7.45 1.51 13.14
CA LYS A 46 -6.44 0.53 13.51
C LYS A 46 -6.76 -0.82 12.88
N PHE A 47 -5.79 -1.43 12.23
CA PHE A 47 -5.96 -2.74 11.61
C PHE A 47 -6.21 -3.82 12.67
N ASP A 48 -7.03 -4.80 12.29
CA ASP A 48 -7.11 -6.03 13.07
C ASP A 48 -5.83 -6.86 12.85
N ASP A 49 -5.70 -7.95 13.57
CA ASP A 49 -4.50 -8.80 13.48
C ASP A 49 -4.28 -9.33 12.06
N TYR A 50 -5.35 -9.64 11.36
CA TYR A 50 -5.27 -10.17 10.00
C TYR A 50 -4.66 -9.14 9.05
N ASN A 51 -5.14 -7.92 9.07
CA ASN A 51 -4.64 -6.88 8.16
C ASN A 51 -3.24 -6.41 8.55
N ALA A 52 -2.94 -6.32 9.84
CA ALA A 52 -1.59 -6.01 10.29
C ALA A 52 -0.59 -7.07 9.83
N GLU A 53 -0.97 -8.32 9.91
CA GLU A 53 -0.15 -9.43 9.45
C GLU A 53 0.08 -9.37 7.94
N ASN A 54 -0.95 -9.00 7.16
CA ASN A 54 -0.81 -8.85 5.72
C ASN A 54 0.27 -7.82 5.36
N VAL A 55 0.34 -6.71 6.09
CA VAL A 55 1.37 -5.70 5.88
C VAL A 55 2.77 -6.28 6.14
N GLU A 56 2.90 -7.04 7.21
CA GLU A 56 4.19 -7.67 7.53
C GLU A 56 4.60 -8.67 6.45
N TRP A 57 3.67 -9.44 5.92
CA TRP A 57 3.95 -10.39 4.84
C TRP A 57 4.39 -9.67 3.56
N ILE A 58 3.77 -8.55 3.24
CA ILE A 58 4.17 -7.73 2.10
C ILE A 58 5.63 -7.29 2.27
N ARG A 59 6.00 -6.84 3.47
CA ARG A 59 7.36 -6.42 3.78
C ARG A 59 8.35 -7.57 3.70
N ASP A 60 7.97 -8.74 4.19
CA ASP A 60 8.83 -9.93 4.15
C ASP A 60 9.11 -10.36 2.71
N MET A 61 8.25 -10.00 1.77
CA MET A 61 8.43 -10.30 0.35
C MET A 61 8.99 -9.12 -0.42
N GLU A 62 9.71 -8.23 0.27
CA GLU A 62 10.40 -7.08 -0.31
C GLU A 62 9.48 -5.99 -0.86
N GLY A 63 8.21 -6.01 -0.47
CA GLY A 63 7.29 -4.93 -0.76
C GLY A 63 7.23 -3.94 0.39
N GLU A 64 6.32 -3.00 0.31
CA GLU A 64 6.10 -2.03 1.37
C GLU A 64 4.72 -1.40 1.24
N VAL A 65 4.21 -0.90 2.35
CA VAL A 65 2.96 -0.14 2.38
C VAL A 65 3.27 1.26 2.90
N TYR A 66 3.07 2.24 2.06
CA TYR A 66 3.36 3.64 2.34
C TYR A 66 2.08 4.42 2.62
N THR A 67 2.23 5.60 3.19
CA THR A 67 1.09 6.51 3.40
C THR A 67 1.56 7.96 3.31
N THR A 68 0.69 8.83 2.83
CA THR A 68 0.92 10.28 2.89
C THR A 68 0.38 10.88 4.19
N GLU A 69 -0.32 10.07 5.02
CA GLU A 69 -0.95 10.55 6.25
C GLU A 69 -0.20 10.04 7.47
N GLN A 70 0.31 10.97 8.27
CA GLN A 70 1.07 10.62 9.47
C GLN A 70 0.23 9.76 10.45
N ALA A 71 -1.08 10.01 10.51
CA ALA A 71 -1.96 9.22 11.38
C ALA A 71 -1.90 7.73 11.06
N ASN A 72 -1.80 7.36 9.79
CA ASN A 72 -1.69 5.96 9.39
C ASN A 72 -0.34 5.35 9.79
N ALA A 73 0.71 6.14 9.76
CA ALA A 73 2.02 5.68 10.23
C ALA A 73 1.98 5.44 11.74
N ASP A 74 1.35 6.36 12.48
CA ASP A 74 1.28 6.25 13.96
C ASP A 74 0.39 5.11 14.41
N THR A 75 -0.74 4.90 13.74
CA THR A 75 -1.75 3.91 14.15
C THR A 75 -1.43 2.51 13.65
N ASN A 76 -0.97 2.39 12.42
CA ASN A 76 -0.81 1.09 11.74
C ASN A 76 0.62 0.80 11.31
N GLY A 77 1.56 1.65 11.63
CA GLY A 77 2.96 1.41 11.32
C GLY A 77 3.30 1.48 9.84
N LEU A 78 2.48 2.16 9.04
CA LEU A 78 2.78 2.35 7.63
C LEU A 78 3.94 3.33 7.46
N THR A 79 4.68 3.20 6.38
CA THR A 79 5.85 4.03 6.12
C THR A 79 5.43 5.37 5.51
N PRO A 80 5.70 6.49 6.20
CA PRO A 80 5.27 7.80 5.68
C PRO A 80 6.10 8.27 4.49
N LEU A 81 5.43 8.88 3.52
CA LEU A 81 6.06 9.51 2.36
C LEU A 81 5.38 10.85 2.09
N THR A 82 6.15 11.79 1.54
CA THR A 82 5.57 13.01 0.99
C THR A 82 4.97 12.71 -0.38
N LEU A 83 4.10 13.61 -0.88
CA LEU A 83 3.56 13.45 -2.23
C LEU A 83 4.66 13.46 -3.28
N GLU A 84 5.70 14.24 -3.06
CA GLU A 84 6.85 14.26 -3.97
C GLU A 84 7.56 12.92 -4.01
N GLU A 85 7.75 12.30 -2.85
CA GLU A 85 8.37 10.99 -2.77
C GLU A 85 7.51 9.91 -3.42
N VAL A 86 6.19 9.99 -3.27
CA VAL A 86 5.26 9.09 -3.97
C VAL A 86 5.46 9.23 -5.48
N GLY A 87 5.55 10.46 -6.00
CA GLY A 87 5.78 10.69 -7.42
C GLY A 87 7.06 10.04 -7.91
N GLN A 88 8.14 10.12 -7.14
CA GLN A 88 9.39 9.47 -7.50
C GLN A 88 9.26 7.95 -7.54
N LYS A 89 8.57 7.37 -6.55
CA LYS A 89 8.33 5.92 -6.51
C LYS A 89 7.53 5.46 -7.73
N LEU A 90 6.55 6.25 -8.15
CA LEU A 90 5.73 5.92 -9.32
C LEU A 90 6.56 5.87 -10.60
N ARG A 91 7.57 6.72 -10.73
CA ARG A 91 8.46 6.71 -11.90
C ARG A 91 9.31 5.45 -11.98
N GLU A 92 9.55 4.81 -10.84
CA GLU A 92 10.35 3.60 -10.77
C GLU A 92 9.49 2.33 -10.89
N THR A 93 8.18 2.51 -10.98
CA THR A 93 7.21 1.42 -10.96
C THR A 93 6.83 1.03 -12.39
N ASP A 94 6.74 -0.28 -12.64
CA ASP A 94 6.38 -0.79 -13.96
C ASP A 94 4.88 -0.74 -14.21
N VAL A 95 4.08 -1.00 -13.19
CA VAL A 95 2.63 -1.04 -13.29
C VAL A 95 2.02 -0.28 -12.13
N ILE A 96 1.07 0.60 -12.42
CA ILE A 96 0.35 1.37 -11.42
C ILE A 96 -1.11 0.95 -11.47
N VAL A 97 -1.64 0.52 -10.32
CA VAL A 97 -3.04 0.08 -10.19
C VAL A 97 -3.77 1.04 -9.26
N PRO A 98 -4.61 1.93 -9.78
CA PRO A 98 -5.38 2.83 -8.92
C PRO A 98 -6.56 2.10 -8.30
N TYR A 99 -6.78 2.35 -7.00
CA TYR A 99 -7.93 1.91 -6.25
C TYR A 99 -8.64 3.15 -5.68
N GLY A 100 -9.92 3.05 -5.55
CA GLY A 100 -10.72 4.13 -5.03
C GLY A 100 -11.65 4.69 -6.10
N ASN A 101 -12.43 5.65 -5.71
CA ASN A 101 -13.46 6.22 -6.59
C ASN A 101 -12.98 7.45 -7.33
#